data_fef6c5a3434b7ae06c550879aa7758c5
#
_entry.id   fef6c5a3434b7ae06c550879aa7758c5
#
_cell.length_a   1.000
_cell.length_b   1.000
_cell.length_c   1.000
_cell.angle_alpha   90.00
_cell.angle_beta   90.00
_cell.angle_gamma   90.00
#
_symmetry.space_group_name_H-M   'P 1'
#
loop_
_entity.id
_entity.type
_entity.pdbx_description
1 polymer ?
#
loop_
_entity_poly.entity_id
_entity_poly.type
_entity_poly.pdbx_seq_one_letter_code
_entity_poly.pdbx_strand_id
1 'polypeptide(L)'
;MKRIVPVTLTVLAALGLSGSSAQKQSLDGVWTSEGYGLVFDIQGATLKSFEVTATTCVTGDAAQREDTSIDGREATFKTTDGDVFFIRSGGAADHRLLHNVSSVSDVRIDRIAKLPATCEHPTPNTPQGNFEVFTRTWAENYILFDQQKADWDATVAANRAKVTDRTTSAELFDILAGMIEPFHNHHSYIEAPDLKREFNTYRPGSDRVFKGDRHEFRTKIMLALLTFTDRTYLQTPLRKWCNDQVQYAHVNETTGYLRILSFSGYSKERGFANGLKALQTALDEIFLDPKLKALVIDVRINFGGDDGYGLEIAARLATADYLAYTKVARADPVDRNKWTPEDPSTVHPSTRPGFRGPAVELIGPLTISAGETFTQALMGRSPHIVRIGENTQGVFSDVLGRQLPNGWRFGLPNEIYRTADGTIFDLVGIPPDIEAPVFADGDLAAGKDPAMARALEILSQQTTSQ
;
A
#
# COMPACT_ATOMS: atom_id res chain seq x y z
N MET A 1 -86.81 39.48 -19.92
CA MET A 1 -85.33 39.42 -20.25
C MET A 1 -84.69 38.34 -19.37
N LYS A 2 -84.54 37.15 -19.92
CA LYS A 2 -83.89 36.04 -19.23
C LYS A 2 -82.51 35.94 -19.67
N ARG A 3 -81.53 36.09 -18.72
CA ARG A 3 -80.08 35.85 -18.97
C ARG A 3 -79.81 34.37 -18.78
N ILE A 4 -79.27 33.79 -19.83
CA ILE A 4 -78.75 32.39 -19.86
C ILE A 4 -77.29 32.45 -19.36
N VAL A 5 -76.99 31.65 -18.34
CA VAL A 5 -75.63 31.43 -17.80
C VAL A 5 -75.04 30.13 -18.45
N PRO A 6 -73.91 30.14 -19.08
CA PRO A 6 -73.30 28.91 -19.58
C PRO A 6 -72.61 28.13 -18.46
N VAL A 7 -72.91 26.84 -18.36
CA VAL A 7 -72.23 25.85 -17.49
C VAL A 7 -70.95 25.45 -18.19
N THR A 8 -69.79 25.77 -17.59
CA THR A 8 -68.47 25.29 -18.04
C THR A 8 -68.18 23.94 -17.40
N LEU A 9 -68.11 22.90 -18.22
CA LEU A 9 -67.70 21.57 -17.81
C LEU A 9 -66.18 21.54 -17.66
N THR A 10 -65.66 21.45 -16.44
CA THR A 10 -64.24 21.24 -16.16
C THR A 10 -63.92 19.75 -16.20
N VAL A 11 -63.22 19.32 -17.23
CA VAL A 11 -62.65 18.00 -17.32
C VAL A 11 -61.38 17.95 -16.46
N LEU A 12 -61.41 17.27 -15.33
CA LEU A 12 -60.21 16.94 -14.56
C LEU A 12 -59.46 15.83 -15.29
N ALA A 13 -58.35 16.19 -15.95
CA ALA A 13 -57.36 15.23 -16.41
C ALA A 13 -56.60 14.71 -15.19
N ALA A 14 -56.82 13.47 -14.78
CA ALA A 14 -56.01 12.77 -13.82
C ALA A 14 -54.66 12.47 -14.46
N LEU A 15 -53.65 13.30 -14.17
CA LEU A 15 -52.25 12.99 -14.41
C LEU A 15 -51.86 11.84 -13.48
N GLY A 16 -51.86 10.62 -13.99
CA GLY A 16 -51.22 9.48 -13.36
C GLY A 16 -49.74 9.73 -13.20
N LEU A 17 -49.34 10.16 -12.02
CA LEU A 17 -47.97 10.06 -11.58
C LEU A 17 -47.62 8.58 -11.47
N SER A 18 -47.09 7.99 -12.56
CA SER A 18 -46.35 6.75 -12.48
C SER A 18 -45.07 7.03 -11.69
N GLY A 19 -45.20 6.90 -10.37
CA GLY A 19 -44.02 6.84 -9.50
C GLY A 19 -43.18 5.63 -9.92
N SER A 20 -42.15 5.89 -10.68
CA SER A 20 -41.04 4.97 -10.81
C SER A 20 -40.55 4.74 -9.39
N SER A 21 -40.93 3.63 -8.77
CA SER A 21 -40.28 3.13 -7.57
C SER A 21 -38.85 2.87 -8.00
N ALA A 22 -37.93 3.74 -7.61
CA ALA A 22 -36.50 3.46 -7.71
C ALA A 22 -36.31 2.12 -6.99
N GLN A 23 -36.14 1.07 -7.79
CA GLN A 23 -35.96 -0.29 -7.29
C GLN A 23 -34.71 -0.20 -6.41
N LYS A 24 -34.85 -0.50 -5.10
CA LYS A 24 -33.74 -0.55 -4.17
C LYS A 24 -32.71 -1.51 -4.74
N GLN A 25 -31.61 -0.98 -5.27
CA GLN A 25 -30.61 -1.80 -5.87
C GLN A 25 -29.78 -2.44 -4.77
N SER A 26 -30.04 -3.72 -4.53
CA SER A 26 -29.28 -4.56 -3.62
C SER A 26 -27.82 -4.65 -4.06
N LEU A 27 -26.90 -4.81 -3.10
CA LEU A 27 -25.52 -5.20 -3.38
C LEU A 27 -25.43 -6.66 -3.86
N ASP A 28 -26.47 -7.48 -3.65
CA ASP A 28 -26.47 -8.86 -4.09
C ASP A 28 -26.21 -8.96 -5.59
N GLY A 29 -25.37 -9.90 -5.98
CA GLY A 29 -24.96 -10.16 -7.33
C GLY A 29 -23.46 -10.31 -7.49
N VAL A 30 -23.02 -10.38 -8.75
CA VAL A 30 -21.62 -10.59 -9.08
C VAL A 30 -20.99 -9.28 -9.55
N TRP A 31 -19.82 -8.97 -9.01
CA TRP A 31 -19.08 -7.74 -9.27
C TRP A 31 -17.65 -8.09 -9.72
N THR A 32 -17.12 -7.38 -10.69
CA THR A 32 -15.72 -7.51 -11.14
C THR A 32 -14.95 -6.24 -10.88
N SER A 33 -13.70 -6.33 -10.46
CA SER A 33 -12.83 -5.17 -10.31
C SER A 33 -12.38 -4.62 -11.66
N GLU A 34 -12.22 -3.30 -11.76
CA GLU A 34 -11.47 -2.66 -12.83
C GLU A 34 -9.97 -2.83 -12.52
N GLY A 35 -9.29 -3.68 -13.28
CA GLY A 35 -7.96 -4.16 -12.92
C GLY A 35 -7.99 -5.16 -11.76
N TYR A 36 -6.84 -5.43 -11.17
CA TYR A 36 -6.65 -6.32 -10.02
C TYR A 36 -7.06 -7.78 -10.19
N GLY A 37 -7.85 -8.17 -11.21
CA GLY A 37 -8.28 -9.55 -11.44
C GLY A 37 -9.08 -10.14 -10.27
N LEU A 38 -10.04 -9.38 -9.73
CA LEU A 38 -10.91 -9.82 -8.64
C LEU A 38 -12.37 -9.89 -9.09
N VAL A 39 -13.09 -10.91 -8.62
CA VAL A 39 -14.53 -11.04 -8.76
C VAL A 39 -15.13 -11.31 -7.37
N PHE A 40 -16.26 -10.69 -7.09
CA PHE A 40 -16.99 -10.84 -5.83
C PHE A 40 -18.41 -11.32 -6.09
N ASP A 41 -18.82 -12.40 -5.44
CA ASP A 41 -20.21 -12.86 -5.41
C ASP A 41 -20.81 -12.50 -4.04
N ILE A 42 -21.73 -11.54 -4.02
CA ILE A 42 -22.38 -11.05 -2.82
C ILE A 42 -23.78 -11.60 -2.75
N GLN A 43 -24.07 -12.35 -1.69
CA GLN A 43 -25.38 -12.95 -1.43
C GLN A 43 -25.80 -12.72 0.02
N GLY A 44 -26.73 -11.81 0.23
CA GLY A 44 -27.22 -11.47 1.57
C GLY A 44 -26.08 -10.97 2.48
N ALA A 45 -25.72 -11.77 3.47
CA ALA A 45 -24.68 -11.43 4.45
C ALA A 45 -23.28 -11.91 4.06
N THR A 46 -23.13 -12.62 2.95
CA THR A 46 -21.85 -13.24 2.56
C THR A 46 -21.30 -12.60 1.29
N LEU A 47 -20.01 -12.30 1.31
CA LEU A 47 -19.19 -11.97 0.14
C LEU A 47 -18.19 -13.11 -0.05
N LYS A 48 -18.14 -13.67 -1.27
CA LYS A 48 -17.09 -14.60 -1.70
C LYS A 48 -16.23 -13.92 -2.74
N SER A 49 -14.91 -13.98 -2.60
CA SER A 49 -13.96 -13.47 -3.58
C SER A 49 -13.42 -14.57 -4.47
N PHE A 50 -13.03 -14.19 -5.68
CA PHE A 50 -12.35 -15.03 -6.64
C PHE A 50 -11.21 -14.25 -7.26
N GLU A 51 -10.07 -14.88 -7.39
CA GLU A 51 -8.90 -14.38 -8.11
C GLU A 51 -8.97 -14.92 -9.54
N VAL A 52 -9.09 -14.01 -10.51
CA VAL A 52 -9.36 -14.39 -11.90
C VAL A 52 -8.30 -13.83 -12.84
N THR A 53 -8.01 -14.61 -13.86
CA THR A 53 -7.29 -14.19 -15.06
C THR A 53 -8.12 -14.55 -16.30
N ALA A 54 -7.64 -14.24 -17.47
CA ALA A 54 -8.33 -14.62 -18.73
C ALA A 54 -8.59 -16.14 -18.81
N THR A 55 -7.79 -16.98 -18.17
CA THR A 55 -7.87 -18.46 -18.30
C THR A 55 -7.96 -19.20 -16.98
N THR A 56 -7.80 -18.54 -15.83
CA THR A 56 -7.78 -19.20 -14.53
C THR A 56 -8.76 -18.56 -13.55
N CYS A 57 -9.22 -19.35 -12.58
CA CYS A 57 -9.98 -18.87 -11.43
C CYS A 57 -9.57 -19.67 -10.17
N VAL A 58 -9.26 -18.94 -9.11
CA VAL A 58 -8.97 -19.49 -7.78
C VAL A 58 -9.98 -18.89 -6.80
N THR A 59 -10.55 -19.71 -5.93
CA THR A 59 -11.44 -19.22 -4.87
C THR A 59 -10.58 -18.51 -3.83
N GLY A 60 -10.89 -17.24 -3.57
CA GLY A 60 -10.25 -16.45 -2.54
C GLY A 60 -11.03 -16.48 -1.22
N ASP A 61 -10.82 -15.47 -0.38
CA ASP A 61 -11.42 -15.38 0.94
C ASP A 61 -12.91 -15.08 0.91
N ALA A 62 -13.59 -15.49 1.97
CA ALA A 62 -14.96 -15.11 2.24
C ALA A 62 -15.03 -14.06 3.35
N ALA A 63 -15.96 -13.13 3.23
CA ALA A 63 -16.22 -12.09 4.24
C ALA A 63 -17.70 -12.09 4.64
N GLN A 64 -17.97 -11.70 5.89
CA GLN A 64 -19.30 -11.56 6.44
C GLN A 64 -19.66 -10.08 6.54
N ARG A 65 -20.91 -9.77 6.20
CA ARG A 65 -21.45 -8.43 6.31
C ARG A 65 -21.65 -8.06 7.78
N GLU A 66 -21.05 -6.96 8.22
CA GLU A 66 -21.21 -6.43 9.58
C GLU A 66 -22.36 -5.41 9.65
N ASP A 67 -22.45 -4.55 8.64
CA ASP A 67 -23.49 -3.53 8.55
C ASP A 67 -23.89 -3.24 7.09
N THR A 68 -25.01 -2.55 6.91
CA THR A 68 -25.47 -2.02 5.64
C THR A 68 -25.98 -0.60 5.82
N SER A 69 -25.86 0.24 4.78
CA SER A 69 -26.57 1.50 4.75
C SER A 69 -28.11 1.29 4.79
N ILE A 70 -28.84 2.33 5.17
CA ILE A 70 -30.32 2.29 5.28
C ILE A 70 -30.97 1.86 3.97
N ASP A 71 -30.38 2.21 2.83
CA ASP A 71 -30.90 1.87 1.50
C ASP A 71 -30.34 0.55 0.94
N GLY A 72 -29.45 -0.13 1.68
CA GLY A 72 -28.84 -1.42 1.30
C GLY A 72 -27.82 -1.34 0.15
N ARG A 73 -27.42 -0.13 -0.26
CA ARG A 73 -26.46 0.09 -1.36
C ARG A 73 -25.01 0.08 -0.92
N GLU A 74 -24.77 0.18 0.38
CA GLU A 74 -23.46 0.20 1.00
C GLU A 74 -23.39 -0.87 2.08
N ALA A 75 -22.24 -1.43 2.32
CA ALA A 75 -22.02 -2.42 3.37
C ALA A 75 -20.56 -2.50 3.77
N THR A 76 -20.36 -2.89 5.02
CA THR A 76 -19.08 -3.31 5.57
C THR A 76 -19.03 -4.83 5.60
N PHE A 77 -17.94 -5.38 5.09
CA PHE A 77 -17.64 -6.81 5.14
C PHE A 77 -16.34 -7.04 5.88
N LYS A 78 -16.27 -8.14 6.63
CA LYS A 78 -15.10 -8.54 7.38
C LYS A 78 -14.73 -9.99 7.11
N THR A 79 -13.47 -10.23 6.81
CA THR A 79 -12.93 -11.58 6.65
C THR A 79 -12.71 -12.27 7.99
N THR A 80 -12.48 -13.58 7.99
CA THR A 80 -12.10 -14.35 9.19
C THR A 80 -10.79 -13.89 9.79
N ASP A 81 -9.88 -13.39 8.96
CA ASP A 81 -8.57 -12.87 9.39
C ASP A 81 -8.63 -11.44 9.92
N GLY A 82 -9.78 -10.79 9.77
CA GLY A 82 -10.06 -9.49 10.35
C GLY A 82 -9.91 -8.31 9.40
N ASP A 83 -9.67 -8.55 8.11
CA ASP A 83 -9.66 -7.50 7.09
C ASP A 83 -11.06 -6.96 6.88
N VAL A 84 -11.17 -5.64 6.73
CA VAL A 84 -12.44 -4.94 6.60
C VAL A 84 -12.51 -4.23 5.26
N PHE A 85 -13.60 -4.47 4.54
CA PHE A 85 -13.89 -3.84 3.26
C PHE A 85 -15.19 -3.03 3.35
N PHE A 86 -15.15 -1.81 2.84
CA PHE A 86 -16.34 -1.00 2.60
C PHE A 86 -16.71 -1.06 1.13
N ILE A 87 -17.96 -1.38 0.84
CA ILE A 87 -18.53 -1.19 -0.49
C ILE A 87 -19.47 0.00 -0.41
N ARG A 88 -19.21 1.02 -1.22
CA ARG A 88 -19.96 2.27 -1.28
C ARG A 88 -20.40 2.61 -2.70
N SER A 89 -21.31 3.58 -2.82
CA SER A 89 -21.82 4.02 -4.11
C SER A 89 -20.70 4.54 -5.02
N GLY A 90 -20.65 4.06 -6.27
CA GLY A 90 -19.77 4.54 -7.32
C GLY A 90 -20.42 5.57 -8.27
N GLY A 91 -21.55 6.17 -7.87
CA GLY A 91 -22.26 7.18 -8.66
C GLY A 91 -23.33 6.62 -9.61
N ALA A 92 -23.21 5.35 -10.05
CA ALA A 92 -24.21 4.68 -10.87
C ALA A 92 -24.62 3.33 -10.23
N ALA A 93 -25.72 2.79 -10.73
CA ALA A 93 -26.34 1.59 -10.17
C ALA A 93 -25.47 0.35 -10.18
N ASP A 94 -24.76 0.17 -11.27
CA ASP A 94 -23.91 -1.00 -11.54
C ASP A 94 -22.42 -0.73 -11.27
N HIS A 95 -22.12 0.43 -10.64
CA HIS A 95 -20.76 0.81 -10.23
C HIS A 95 -20.68 0.96 -8.72
N ARG A 96 -19.64 0.43 -8.11
CA ARG A 96 -19.33 0.58 -6.69
C ARG A 96 -17.84 0.85 -6.50
N LEU A 97 -17.50 1.36 -5.32
CA LEU A 97 -16.15 1.51 -4.85
C LEU A 97 -15.96 0.54 -3.69
N LEU A 98 -14.97 -0.33 -3.81
CA LEU A 98 -14.53 -1.22 -2.75
C LEU A 98 -13.28 -0.60 -2.12
N HIS A 99 -13.36 -0.29 -0.83
CA HIS A 99 -12.29 0.28 -0.04
C HIS A 99 -11.82 -0.71 1.01
N ASN A 100 -10.58 -1.11 0.96
CA ASN A 100 -9.93 -1.80 2.08
C ASN A 100 -9.52 -0.73 3.09
N VAL A 101 -9.86 -0.90 4.37
CA VAL A 101 -9.61 0.08 5.45
C VAL A 101 -8.15 0.47 5.59
N SER A 102 -7.22 -0.43 5.25
CA SER A 102 -5.77 -0.17 5.27
C SER A 102 -5.25 0.52 4.00
N SER A 103 -6.05 0.57 2.93
CA SER A 103 -5.67 1.22 1.66
C SER A 103 -5.97 2.72 1.70
N VAL A 104 -5.23 3.48 0.91
CA VAL A 104 -5.46 4.92 0.69
C VAL A 104 -6.26 5.18 -0.59
N SER A 105 -6.66 4.13 -1.30
CA SER A 105 -7.36 4.20 -2.59
C SER A 105 -8.54 3.22 -2.64
N ASP A 106 -9.43 3.45 -3.60
CA ASP A 106 -10.58 2.60 -3.88
C ASP A 106 -10.35 1.72 -5.10
N VAL A 107 -10.83 0.48 -5.04
CA VAL A 107 -10.95 -0.37 -6.21
C VAL A 107 -12.37 -0.20 -6.80
N ARG A 108 -12.45 0.20 -8.07
CA ARG A 108 -13.73 0.26 -8.78
C ARG A 108 -14.20 -1.14 -9.10
N ILE A 109 -15.48 -1.40 -8.83
CA ILE A 109 -16.10 -2.68 -9.15
C ILE A 109 -17.39 -2.45 -9.94
N ASP A 110 -17.56 -3.25 -10.99
CA ASP A 110 -18.69 -3.21 -11.88
C ASP A 110 -19.53 -4.47 -11.79
N ARG A 111 -20.85 -4.33 -11.85
CA ARG A 111 -21.77 -5.47 -11.83
C ARG A 111 -21.68 -6.25 -13.13
N ILE A 112 -21.56 -7.56 -13.03
CA ILE A 112 -21.64 -8.49 -14.16
C ILE A 112 -22.80 -9.46 -13.98
N ALA A 113 -23.26 -10.04 -15.09
CA ALA A 113 -24.48 -10.87 -15.09
C ALA A 113 -24.33 -12.19 -14.32
N LYS A 114 -23.12 -12.77 -14.32
CA LYS A 114 -22.79 -14.04 -13.64
C LYS A 114 -21.31 -14.17 -13.44
N LEU A 115 -20.90 -15.13 -12.64
CA LEU A 115 -19.48 -15.51 -12.51
C LEU A 115 -18.84 -15.83 -13.87
N PRO A 116 -17.56 -15.49 -14.09
CA PRO A 116 -16.81 -15.92 -15.25
C PRO A 116 -16.87 -17.45 -15.42
N ALA A 117 -16.92 -17.92 -16.67
CA ALA A 117 -17.01 -19.35 -16.96
C ALA A 117 -15.80 -20.14 -16.38
N THR A 118 -14.63 -19.51 -16.27
CA THR A 118 -13.45 -20.08 -15.61
C THR A 118 -13.68 -20.43 -14.16
N CYS A 119 -14.61 -19.75 -13.47
CA CYS A 119 -14.93 -20.00 -12.06
C CYS A 119 -16.00 -21.11 -11.87
N GLU A 120 -16.71 -21.53 -12.93
CA GLU A 120 -17.56 -22.71 -12.88
C GLU A 120 -16.75 -23.99 -12.65
N HIS A 121 -15.48 -23.98 -13.13
CA HIS A 121 -14.50 -25.04 -12.92
C HIS A 121 -13.18 -24.42 -12.45
N PRO A 122 -13.00 -24.16 -11.14
CA PRO A 122 -11.77 -23.57 -10.60
C PRO A 122 -10.52 -24.31 -11.06
N THR A 123 -9.44 -23.59 -11.22
CA THR A 123 -8.16 -24.15 -11.70
C THR A 123 -7.68 -25.26 -10.77
N PRO A 124 -7.42 -26.48 -11.31
CA PRO A 124 -7.09 -27.64 -10.49
C PRO A 124 -5.72 -27.49 -9.83
N ASN A 125 -5.58 -28.08 -8.63
CA ASN A 125 -4.30 -28.20 -7.96
C ASN A 125 -3.42 -29.27 -8.62
N THR A 126 -2.82 -28.91 -9.74
CA THR A 126 -1.80 -29.69 -10.44
C THR A 126 -0.59 -28.80 -10.68
N PRO A 127 0.62 -29.35 -10.95
CA PRO A 127 1.78 -28.52 -11.26
C PRO A 127 1.51 -27.53 -12.41
N GLN A 128 0.81 -27.97 -13.47
CA GLN A 128 0.44 -27.13 -14.61
C GLN A 128 -0.59 -26.07 -14.20
N GLY A 129 -1.59 -26.42 -13.37
CA GLY A 129 -2.61 -25.48 -12.90
C GLY A 129 -1.96 -24.37 -12.05
N ASN A 130 -1.08 -24.72 -11.13
CA ASN A 130 -0.32 -23.75 -10.31
C ASN A 130 0.57 -22.86 -11.18
N PHE A 131 1.27 -23.43 -12.17
CA PHE A 131 2.09 -22.69 -13.12
C PHE A 131 1.25 -21.71 -13.97
N GLU A 132 0.07 -22.15 -14.44
CA GLU A 132 -0.82 -21.28 -15.23
C GLU A 132 -1.37 -20.13 -14.42
N VAL A 133 -1.84 -20.35 -13.17
CA VAL A 133 -2.29 -19.27 -12.28
C VAL A 133 -1.16 -18.26 -12.07
N PHE A 134 0.03 -18.72 -11.71
CA PHE A 134 1.18 -17.86 -11.48
C PHE A 134 1.50 -17.03 -12.71
N THR A 135 1.73 -17.68 -13.84
CA THR A 135 2.21 -17.01 -15.05
C THR A 135 1.21 -16.05 -15.67
N ARG A 136 -0.09 -16.38 -15.60
CA ARG A 136 -1.16 -15.49 -16.08
C ARG A 136 -1.36 -14.30 -15.19
N THR A 137 -1.35 -14.50 -13.86
CA THR A 137 -1.44 -13.37 -12.91
C THR A 137 -0.33 -12.36 -13.15
N TRP A 138 0.91 -12.83 -13.33
CA TRP A 138 2.04 -11.95 -13.67
C TRP A 138 1.84 -11.25 -15.02
N ALA A 139 1.48 -11.97 -16.07
CA ALA A 139 1.28 -11.40 -17.39
C ALA A 139 0.25 -10.27 -17.41
N GLU A 140 -0.85 -10.44 -16.66
CA GLU A 140 -1.99 -9.52 -16.66
C GLU A 140 -1.82 -8.33 -15.68
N ASN A 141 -1.04 -8.48 -14.61
CA ASN A 141 -1.01 -7.49 -13.53
C ASN A 141 0.36 -6.84 -13.29
N TYR A 142 1.48 -7.50 -13.62
CA TYR A 142 2.79 -6.91 -13.34
C TYR A 142 3.04 -5.67 -14.20
N ILE A 143 3.45 -4.56 -13.53
CA ILE A 143 3.50 -3.23 -14.16
C ILE A 143 4.88 -2.83 -14.69
N LEU A 144 5.96 -3.51 -14.29
CA LEU A 144 7.33 -3.04 -14.52
C LEU A 144 8.06 -3.81 -15.64
N PHE A 145 7.36 -4.60 -16.48
CA PHE A 145 8.00 -5.36 -17.57
C PHE A 145 8.79 -4.47 -18.52
N ASP A 146 8.19 -3.32 -18.92
CA ASP A 146 8.80 -2.43 -19.90
C ASP A 146 10.02 -1.71 -19.32
N GLN A 147 9.94 -1.24 -18.07
CA GLN A 147 11.07 -0.60 -17.36
C GLN A 147 12.24 -1.56 -17.17
N GLN A 148 11.96 -2.83 -16.93
CA GLN A 148 12.98 -3.87 -16.77
C GLN A 148 13.37 -4.53 -18.10
N LYS A 149 12.74 -4.17 -19.21
CA LYS A 149 12.97 -4.77 -20.53
C LYS A 149 12.82 -6.30 -20.49
N ALA A 150 11.87 -6.80 -19.70
CA ALA A 150 11.65 -8.21 -19.47
C ALA A 150 10.64 -8.79 -20.49
N ASP A 151 11.04 -9.84 -21.21
CA ASP A 151 10.16 -10.63 -22.06
C ASP A 151 9.54 -11.76 -21.25
N TRP A 152 8.37 -11.47 -20.66
CA TRP A 152 7.66 -12.45 -19.84
C TRP A 152 7.14 -13.61 -20.66
N ASP A 153 6.67 -13.37 -21.87
CA ASP A 153 6.12 -14.42 -22.73
C ASP A 153 7.21 -15.43 -23.13
N ALA A 154 8.41 -14.96 -23.46
CA ALA A 154 9.57 -15.83 -23.68
C ALA A 154 9.96 -16.61 -22.42
N THR A 155 9.93 -15.95 -21.24
CA THR A 155 10.20 -16.59 -19.95
C THR A 155 9.19 -17.70 -19.66
N VAL A 156 7.90 -17.46 -19.88
CA VAL A 156 6.83 -18.46 -19.72
C VAL A 156 7.02 -19.61 -20.69
N ALA A 157 7.27 -19.35 -21.97
CA ALA A 157 7.47 -20.37 -22.99
C ALA A 157 8.66 -21.30 -22.64
N ALA A 158 9.77 -20.74 -22.20
CA ALA A 158 10.97 -21.49 -21.82
C ALA A 158 10.78 -22.41 -20.59
N ASN A 159 9.86 -22.06 -19.70
CA ASN A 159 9.61 -22.82 -18.47
C ASN A 159 8.40 -23.76 -18.55
N ARG A 160 7.43 -23.48 -19.40
CA ARG A 160 6.22 -24.29 -19.57
C ARG A 160 6.53 -25.77 -19.89
N ALA A 161 7.50 -26.05 -20.76
CA ALA A 161 7.90 -27.41 -21.11
C ALA A 161 8.55 -28.20 -19.97
N LYS A 162 9.02 -27.53 -18.92
CA LYS A 162 9.61 -28.14 -17.73
C LYS A 162 8.55 -28.61 -16.73
N VAL A 163 7.31 -28.09 -16.82
CA VAL A 163 6.22 -28.39 -15.89
C VAL A 163 5.33 -29.49 -16.48
N THR A 164 5.37 -30.65 -15.86
CA THR A 164 4.62 -31.86 -16.25
C THR A 164 3.85 -32.42 -15.05
N ASP A 165 3.02 -33.41 -15.26
CA ASP A 165 2.30 -34.11 -14.18
C ASP A 165 3.27 -34.76 -13.14
N ARG A 166 4.55 -34.92 -13.48
CA ARG A 166 5.58 -35.52 -12.61
C ARG A 166 6.40 -34.46 -11.88
N THR A 167 6.20 -33.19 -12.16
CA THR A 167 6.94 -32.10 -11.50
C THR A 167 6.61 -32.07 -10.02
N THR A 168 7.63 -32.24 -9.20
CA THR A 168 7.49 -32.19 -7.73
C THR A 168 7.26 -30.75 -7.25
N SER A 169 6.75 -30.61 -6.02
CA SER A 169 6.58 -29.29 -5.40
C SER A 169 7.90 -28.51 -5.31
N ALA A 170 9.02 -29.18 -5.00
CA ALA A 170 10.32 -28.53 -4.94
C ALA A 170 10.80 -28.00 -6.30
N GLU A 171 10.65 -28.82 -7.35
CA GLU A 171 10.97 -28.40 -8.72
C GLU A 171 10.08 -27.26 -9.21
N LEU A 172 8.78 -27.33 -8.91
CA LEU A 172 7.85 -26.26 -9.25
C LEU A 172 8.26 -24.94 -8.56
N PHE A 173 8.60 -24.99 -7.27
CA PHE A 173 9.07 -23.81 -6.55
C PHE A 173 10.33 -23.22 -7.20
N ASP A 174 11.32 -24.06 -7.53
CA ASP A 174 12.56 -23.60 -8.18
C ASP A 174 12.28 -22.96 -9.55
N ILE A 175 11.35 -23.51 -10.32
CA ILE A 175 10.93 -22.93 -11.61
C ILE A 175 10.30 -21.56 -11.40
N LEU A 176 9.30 -21.45 -10.50
CA LEU A 176 8.57 -20.18 -10.29
C LEU A 176 9.48 -19.11 -9.68
N ALA A 177 10.29 -19.46 -8.69
CA ALA A 177 11.27 -18.55 -8.09
C ALA A 177 12.30 -18.05 -9.14
N GLY A 178 12.83 -18.95 -9.97
CA GLY A 178 13.77 -18.59 -11.04
C GLY A 178 13.16 -17.67 -12.11
N MET A 179 11.85 -17.73 -12.33
CA MET A 179 11.17 -16.83 -13.28
C MET A 179 11.10 -15.38 -12.79
N ILE A 180 11.05 -15.16 -11.47
CA ILE A 180 10.94 -13.82 -10.87
C ILE A 180 12.26 -13.28 -10.33
N GLU A 181 13.30 -14.12 -10.23
CA GLU A 181 14.62 -13.71 -9.77
C GLU A 181 15.16 -12.46 -10.50
N PRO A 182 15.02 -12.29 -11.84
CA PRO A 182 15.56 -11.15 -12.56
C PRO A 182 14.90 -9.81 -12.22
N PHE A 183 13.74 -9.80 -11.54
CA PHE A 183 13.00 -8.55 -11.31
C PHE A 183 13.56 -7.69 -10.17
N HIS A 184 14.39 -8.25 -9.29
CA HIS A 184 15.08 -7.49 -8.24
C HIS A 184 14.19 -6.53 -7.43
N ASN A 185 12.95 -6.93 -7.17
CA ASN A 185 11.94 -6.15 -6.47
C ASN A 185 11.42 -6.93 -5.27
N HIS A 186 11.48 -6.35 -4.07
CA HIS A 186 11.10 -7.05 -2.83
C HIS A 186 9.61 -7.42 -2.76
N HIS A 187 8.74 -6.73 -3.50
CA HIS A 187 7.32 -7.08 -3.64
C HIS A 187 7.07 -8.22 -4.64
N SER A 188 8.13 -8.72 -5.32
CA SER A 188 8.12 -9.92 -6.16
C SER A 188 8.57 -11.11 -5.33
N TYR A 189 7.61 -11.91 -4.85
CA TYR A 189 7.93 -13.04 -3.96
C TYR A 189 7.04 -14.27 -4.21
N ILE A 190 7.48 -15.41 -3.69
CA ILE A 190 6.71 -16.65 -3.56
C ILE A 190 7.03 -17.33 -2.22
N GLU A 191 6.00 -17.85 -1.55
CA GLU A 191 6.07 -18.55 -0.29
C GLU A 191 5.43 -19.94 -0.42
N ALA A 192 6.15 -20.98 0.00
CA ALA A 192 5.71 -22.37 0.01
C ALA A 192 5.81 -22.91 1.44
N PRO A 193 4.77 -22.74 2.29
CA PRO A 193 4.82 -23.11 3.70
C PRO A 193 5.04 -24.61 3.94
N ASP A 194 4.51 -25.46 3.08
CA ASP A 194 4.69 -26.92 3.10
C ASP A 194 6.15 -27.35 2.89
N LEU A 195 6.88 -26.57 2.08
CA LEU A 195 8.32 -26.76 1.85
C LEU A 195 9.19 -25.99 2.85
N LYS A 196 8.61 -25.10 3.66
CA LYS A 196 9.32 -24.13 4.50
C LYS A 196 10.30 -23.29 3.67
N ARG A 197 9.87 -22.89 2.48
CA ARG A 197 10.66 -22.09 1.53
C ARG A 197 9.95 -20.80 1.22
N GLU A 198 10.75 -19.76 1.08
CA GLU A 198 10.35 -18.46 0.55
C GLU A 198 11.42 -17.96 -0.43
N PHE A 199 11.01 -17.12 -1.38
CA PHE A 199 11.90 -16.47 -2.31
C PHE A 199 11.44 -15.04 -2.53
N ASN A 200 12.38 -14.11 -2.44
CA ASN A 200 12.21 -12.71 -2.85
C ASN A 200 13.57 -12.14 -3.27
N THR A 201 13.55 -10.96 -3.86
CA THR A 201 14.76 -10.28 -4.35
C THR A 201 14.80 -8.84 -3.89
N TYR A 202 15.94 -8.20 -4.06
CA TYR A 202 16.19 -6.80 -3.71
C TYR A 202 16.86 -6.07 -4.85
N ARG A 203 16.74 -4.76 -4.88
CA ARG A 203 17.42 -3.91 -5.83
C ARG A 203 18.95 -4.12 -5.75
N PRO A 204 19.66 -4.26 -6.89
CA PRO A 204 21.11 -4.38 -6.90
C PRO A 204 21.78 -3.21 -6.15
N GLY A 205 22.76 -3.53 -5.32
CA GLY A 205 23.47 -2.56 -4.48
C GLY A 205 22.82 -2.29 -3.11
N SER A 206 21.55 -2.66 -2.90
CA SER A 206 20.94 -2.62 -1.57
C SER A 206 21.21 -3.90 -0.76
N ASP A 207 21.64 -4.96 -1.38
CA ASP A 207 21.97 -6.25 -0.77
C ASP A 207 23.08 -6.16 0.31
N ARG A 208 23.94 -5.13 0.27
CA ARG A 208 24.95 -4.87 1.30
C ARG A 208 24.36 -4.69 2.71
N VAL A 209 23.11 -4.20 2.80
CA VAL A 209 22.39 -3.99 4.08
C VAL A 209 21.52 -5.19 4.47
N PHE A 210 21.33 -6.17 3.57
CA PHE A 210 20.57 -7.40 3.81
C PHE A 210 21.48 -8.62 3.97
N LYS A 211 22.67 -8.46 4.53
CA LYS A 211 23.62 -9.56 4.74
C LYS A 211 23.10 -10.60 5.72
N GLY A 212 23.32 -11.87 5.41
CA GLY A 212 22.88 -12.99 6.25
C GLY A 212 21.44 -13.40 6.04
N ASP A 213 20.96 -14.33 6.89
CA ASP A 213 19.54 -14.65 6.86
C ASP A 213 18.69 -13.52 7.45
N ARG A 214 17.40 -13.52 7.12
CA ARG A 214 16.44 -12.50 7.56
C ARG A 214 16.36 -12.37 9.09
N HIS A 215 16.52 -13.47 9.80
CA HIS A 215 16.48 -13.51 11.26
C HIS A 215 17.75 -12.88 11.87
N GLU A 216 18.91 -13.21 11.34
CA GLU A 216 20.19 -12.64 11.79
C GLU A 216 20.25 -11.12 11.53
N PHE A 217 19.82 -10.69 10.35
CA PHE A 217 19.73 -9.27 10.04
C PHE A 217 18.82 -8.53 11.03
N ARG A 218 17.57 -9.01 11.23
CA ARG A 218 16.61 -8.34 12.12
C ARG A 218 17.07 -8.31 13.57
N THR A 219 17.62 -9.42 14.07
CA THR A 219 17.89 -9.54 15.51
C THR A 219 19.24 -8.98 15.93
N LYS A 220 20.25 -9.07 15.09
CA LYS A 220 21.61 -8.63 15.42
C LYS A 220 22.00 -7.30 14.80
N ILE A 221 21.89 -7.20 13.47
CA ILE A 221 22.39 -6.04 12.73
C ILE A 221 21.50 -4.83 12.99
N MET A 222 20.19 -4.97 12.80
CA MET A 222 19.25 -3.87 13.04
C MET A 222 19.31 -3.35 14.48
N LEU A 223 19.34 -4.26 15.46
CA LEU A 223 19.43 -3.86 16.86
C LEU A 223 20.76 -3.13 17.15
N ALA A 224 21.87 -3.56 16.56
CA ALA A 224 23.16 -2.88 16.72
C ALA A 224 23.12 -1.47 16.14
N LEU A 225 22.52 -1.27 14.94
CA LEU A 225 22.38 0.03 14.30
C LEU A 225 21.53 1.00 15.13
N LEU A 226 20.39 0.50 15.63
CA LEU A 226 19.50 1.30 16.48
C LEU A 226 20.20 1.69 17.77
N THR A 227 20.87 0.74 18.44
CA THR A 227 21.60 0.98 19.68
C THR A 227 22.76 1.96 19.50
N PHE A 228 23.43 1.91 18.34
CA PHE A 228 24.48 2.86 18.02
C PHE A 228 23.94 4.31 17.97
N THR A 229 22.87 4.56 17.22
CA THR A 229 22.22 5.88 17.15
C THR A 229 21.77 6.36 18.53
N ASP A 230 21.13 5.48 19.31
CA ASP A 230 20.62 5.82 20.64
C ASP A 230 21.73 6.26 21.60
N ARG A 231 22.85 5.55 21.60
CA ARG A 231 23.98 5.85 22.51
C ARG A 231 24.81 7.07 22.09
N THR A 232 24.89 7.31 20.77
CA THR A 232 25.80 8.32 20.23
C THR A 232 25.16 9.71 20.20
N TYR A 233 23.85 9.77 19.86
CA TYR A 233 23.20 11.04 19.54
C TYR A 233 22.08 11.45 20.51
N LEU A 234 21.43 10.52 21.20
CA LEU A 234 20.27 10.89 22.04
C LEU A 234 20.69 11.39 23.40
N GLN A 235 20.17 12.54 23.80
CA GLN A 235 20.40 13.15 25.13
C GLN A 235 19.32 12.79 26.15
N THR A 236 18.13 12.38 25.68
CA THR A 236 17.05 11.93 26.57
C THR A 236 16.73 10.46 26.33
N PRO A 237 16.13 9.78 27.33
CA PRO A 237 15.64 8.42 27.14
C PRO A 237 14.65 8.35 25.96
N LEU A 238 14.77 7.28 25.17
CA LEU A 238 13.89 7.01 24.04
C LEU A 238 12.49 6.62 24.54
N ARG A 239 11.50 7.46 24.26
CA ARG A 239 10.08 7.15 24.48
C ARG A 239 9.55 6.35 23.29
N LYS A 240 8.64 5.43 23.54
CA LYS A 240 8.16 4.48 22.53
C LYS A 240 6.65 4.35 22.57
N TRP A 241 6.03 4.29 21.39
CA TRP A 241 4.60 4.08 21.17
C TRP A 241 4.37 3.08 20.05
N CYS A 242 3.14 2.75 19.78
CA CYS A 242 2.74 1.92 18.64
C CYS A 242 3.50 0.57 18.63
N ASN A 243 3.53 -0.15 19.76
CA ASN A 243 4.32 -1.39 19.90
C ASN A 243 5.80 -1.20 19.52
N ASP A 244 6.40 -0.10 19.97
CA ASP A 244 7.79 0.30 19.72
C ASP A 244 8.10 0.71 18.25
N GLN A 245 7.12 0.79 17.36
CA GLN A 245 7.34 1.20 15.97
C GLN A 245 7.55 2.72 15.82
N VAL A 246 6.99 3.53 16.70
CA VAL A 246 7.17 4.98 16.74
C VAL A 246 7.94 5.34 17.99
N GLN A 247 9.08 6.02 17.82
CA GLN A 247 10.01 6.30 18.90
C GLN A 247 10.48 7.76 18.84
N TYR A 248 10.62 8.40 20.00
CA TYR A 248 11.01 9.81 20.10
C TYR A 248 11.96 10.08 21.27
N ALA A 249 12.94 10.93 21.01
CA ALA A 249 13.86 11.47 22.01
C ALA A 249 14.35 12.85 21.59
N HIS A 250 15.10 13.53 22.45
CA HIS A 250 15.85 14.73 22.09
C HIS A 250 17.30 14.40 21.77
N VAL A 251 17.86 15.01 20.73
CA VAL A 251 19.29 14.99 20.40
C VAL A 251 20.04 16.19 20.99
N ASN A 252 19.31 17.24 21.36
CA ASN A 252 19.76 18.39 22.14
C ASN A 252 18.54 19.05 22.82
N GLU A 253 18.69 20.23 23.42
CA GLU A 253 17.62 20.89 24.17
C GLU A 253 16.37 21.20 23.34
N THR A 254 16.49 21.42 22.02
CA THR A 254 15.42 21.91 21.14
C THR A 254 15.17 21.06 19.90
N THR A 255 16.02 20.10 19.61
CA THR A 255 15.88 19.23 18.43
C THR A 255 15.35 17.86 18.84
N GLY A 256 14.17 17.52 18.34
CA GLY A 256 13.57 16.20 18.47
C GLY A 256 14.09 15.22 17.41
N TYR A 257 14.10 13.96 17.77
CA TYR A 257 14.40 12.83 16.90
C TYR A 257 13.22 11.87 16.92
N LEU A 258 12.53 11.77 15.78
CA LEU A 258 11.38 10.89 15.54
C LEU A 258 11.80 9.74 14.64
N ARG A 259 11.86 8.54 15.19
CA ARG A 259 12.18 7.31 14.45
C ARG A 259 10.93 6.49 14.21
N ILE A 260 10.72 6.06 12.97
CA ILE A 260 9.58 5.26 12.54
C ILE A 260 10.12 3.99 11.90
N LEU A 261 9.96 2.84 12.58
CA LEU A 261 10.52 1.56 12.15
C LEU A 261 9.62 0.80 11.16
N SER A 262 8.33 1.07 11.18
CA SER A 262 7.34 0.45 10.31
C SER A 262 6.04 1.26 10.34
N PHE A 263 5.21 1.07 9.35
CA PHE A 263 3.82 1.53 9.29
C PHE A 263 2.84 0.37 9.50
N SER A 264 3.18 -0.56 10.39
CA SER A 264 2.32 -1.70 10.72
C SER A 264 2.43 -2.09 12.21
N GLY A 265 1.45 -2.85 12.70
CA GLY A 265 1.49 -3.41 14.04
C GLY A 265 1.37 -2.38 15.17
N TYR A 266 0.76 -1.23 14.93
CA TYR A 266 0.69 -0.11 15.88
C TYR A 266 -0.18 -0.36 17.11
N SER A 267 -1.09 -1.34 17.05
CA SER A 267 -1.92 -1.76 18.19
C SER A 267 -1.84 -3.27 18.40
N LYS A 268 -2.06 -3.73 19.62
CA LYS A 268 -2.29 -5.14 19.94
C LYS A 268 -3.65 -5.63 19.44
N GLU A 269 -4.61 -4.72 19.38
CA GLU A 269 -5.92 -4.97 18.77
C GLU A 269 -5.77 -4.84 17.26
N ARG A 270 -6.29 -5.83 16.54
CA ARG A 270 -6.24 -5.85 15.07
C ARG A 270 -7.05 -4.70 14.47
N GLY A 271 -6.67 -4.30 13.27
CA GLY A 271 -7.37 -3.34 12.44
C GLY A 271 -6.73 -1.95 12.43
N PHE A 272 -6.77 -1.34 11.25
CA PHE A 272 -6.17 -0.03 10.95
C PHE A 272 -6.63 1.08 11.91
N ALA A 273 -7.92 1.15 12.24
CA ALA A 273 -8.48 2.18 13.12
C ALA A 273 -7.85 2.19 14.53
N ASN A 274 -7.58 1.00 15.08
CA ASN A 274 -6.92 0.88 16.40
C ASN A 274 -5.47 1.36 16.34
N GLY A 275 -4.75 1.02 15.27
CA GLY A 275 -3.40 1.51 15.02
C GLY A 275 -3.36 3.02 14.80
N LEU A 276 -4.31 3.57 14.04
CA LEU A 276 -4.43 5.01 13.80
C LEU A 276 -4.65 5.78 15.10
N LYS A 277 -5.52 5.29 15.97
CA LYS A 277 -5.75 5.90 17.28
C LYS A 277 -4.49 5.89 18.14
N ALA A 278 -3.71 4.79 18.14
CA ALA A 278 -2.45 4.71 18.84
C ALA A 278 -1.43 5.71 18.28
N LEU A 279 -1.31 5.80 16.95
CA LEU A 279 -0.45 6.77 16.28
C LEU A 279 -0.84 8.22 16.62
N GLN A 280 -2.11 8.54 16.54
CA GLN A 280 -2.62 9.87 16.87
C GLN A 280 -2.28 10.28 18.29
N THR A 281 -2.40 9.36 19.25
CA THR A 281 -2.01 9.60 20.64
C THR A 281 -0.51 9.89 20.75
N ALA A 282 0.33 9.08 20.09
CA ALA A 282 1.77 9.28 20.06
C ALA A 282 2.17 10.65 19.49
N LEU A 283 1.60 11.01 18.34
CA LEU A 283 1.89 12.28 17.67
C LEU A 283 1.42 13.50 18.50
N ASP A 284 0.25 13.41 19.17
CA ASP A 284 -0.20 14.47 20.07
C ASP A 284 0.79 14.71 21.20
N GLU A 285 1.26 13.65 21.85
CA GLU A 285 2.24 13.78 22.93
C GLU A 285 3.59 14.31 22.46
N ILE A 286 4.04 13.91 21.26
CA ILE A 286 5.31 14.35 20.66
C ILE A 286 5.23 15.83 20.27
N PHE A 287 4.17 16.24 19.57
CA PHE A 287 4.07 17.59 19.02
C PHE A 287 3.54 18.64 19.99
N LEU A 288 3.10 18.23 21.19
CA LEU A 288 2.84 19.13 22.32
C LEU A 288 4.10 19.45 23.14
N ASP A 289 5.25 18.86 22.80
CA ASP A 289 6.51 19.16 23.49
C ASP A 289 6.93 20.63 23.27
N PRO A 290 6.92 21.50 24.30
CA PRO A 290 7.22 22.92 24.16
C PRO A 290 8.69 23.19 23.79
N LYS A 291 9.55 22.22 23.98
CA LYS A 291 10.99 22.32 23.65
C LYS A 291 11.27 22.04 22.18
N LEU A 292 10.34 21.39 21.47
CA LEU A 292 10.55 21.00 20.07
C LEU A 292 10.58 22.23 19.14
N LYS A 293 11.76 22.56 18.61
CA LYS A 293 11.98 23.67 17.65
C LYS A 293 12.50 23.19 16.30
N ALA A 294 13.12 22.01 16.25
CA ALA A 294 13.61 21.36 15.05
C ALA A 294 13.38 19.85 15.14
N LEU A 295 13.24 19.17 14.01
CA LEU A 295 12.89 17.75 13.98
C LEU A 295 13.77 16.99 12.99
N VAL A 296 14.36 15.89 13.44
CA VAL A 296 14.93 14.83 12.61
C VAL A 296 13.89 13.71 12.52
N ILE A 297 13.48 13.34 11.31
CA ILE A 297 12.62 12.19 11.04
C ILE A 297 13.51 11.08 10.48
N ASP A 298 13.59 9.94 11.15
CA ASP A 298 14.47 8.84 10.71
C ASP A 298 13.63 7.63 10.26
N VAL A 299 13.65 7.39 8.96
CA VAL A 299 13.03 6.23 8.30
C VAL A 299 14.06 5.34 7.60
N ARG A 300 15.36 5.49 7.92
CA ARG A 300 16.43 4.68 7.32
C ARG A 300 16.28 3.19 7.57
N ILE A 301 15.53 2.81 8.61
CA ILE A 301 15.10 1.43 8.88
C ILE A 301 13.57 1.48 9.01
N ASN A 302 12.89 1.43 7.88
CA ASN A 302 11.42 1.39 7.83
C ASN A 302 10.97 0.40 6.75
N PHE A 303 10.34 -0.69 7.18
CA PHE A 303 9.95 -1.79 6.29
C PHE A 303 8.55 -1.63 5.68
N GLY A 304 7.98 -0.42 5.72
CA GLY A 304 6.67 -0.16 5.15
C GLY A 304 5.50 -0.60 6.05
N GLY A 305 4.37 -0.85 5.43
CA GLY A 305 3.08 -1.19 6.05
C GLY A 305 1.93 -0.44 5.38
N ASP A 306 1.03 0.15 6.17
CA ASP A 306 -0.15 0.87 5.69
C ASP A 306 0.17 2.34 5.37
N ASP A 307 -0.02 2.77 4.15
CA ASP A 307 0.23 4.15 3.67
C ASP A 307 -0.55 5.21 4.47
N GLY A 308 -1.75 4.87 4.96
CA GLY A 308 -2.59 5.78 5.74
C GLY A 308 -1.93 6.30 7.01
N TYR A 309 -1.02 5.53 7.63
CA TYR A 309 -0.25 6.01 8.78
C TYR A 309 0.81 7.04 8.36
N GLY A 310 1.44 6.85 7.21
CA GLY A 310 2.37 7.82 6.64
C GLY A 310 1.67 9.14 6.31
N LEU A 311 0.48 9.09 5.71
CA LEU A 311 -0.33 10.27 5.41
C LEU A 311 -0.81 11.00 6.68
N GLU A 312 -1.16 10.29 7.77
CA GLU A 312 -1.49 10.92 9.08
C GLU A 312 -0.28 11.71 9.61
N ILE A 313 0.94 11.16 9.55
CA ILE A 313 2.13 11.87 9.99
C ILE A 313 2.39 13.09 9.07
N ALA A 314 2.30 12.93 7.76
CA ALA A 314 2.44 14.03 6.82
C ALA A 314 1.43 15.16 7.09
N ALA A 315 0.17 14.83 7.42
CA ALA A 315 -0.88 15.77 7.79
C ALA A 315 -0.52 16.60 9.04
N ARG A 316 0.19 15.98 10.03
CA ARG A 316 0.68 16.68 11.23
C ARG A 316 1.84 17.63 10.93
N LEU A 317 2.52 17.46 9.81
CA LEU A 317 3.63 18.28 9.36
C LEU A 317 3.21 19.31 8.31
N ALA A 318 2.06 19.17 7.68
CA ALA A 318 1.56 20.02 6.59
C ALA A 318 1.05 21.39 7.08
N THR A 319 1.20 22.44 6.24
CA THR A 319 0.69 23.79 6.46
C THR A 319 -0.44 24.16 5.52
N ALA A 320 -0.56 23.47 4.39
CA ALA A 320 -1.59 23.63 3.37
C ALA A 320 -1.86 22.28 2.70
N ASP A 321 -2.96 22.18 1.97
CA ASP A 321 -3.28 21.02 1.15
C ASP A 321 -2.27 20.86 0.03
N TYR A 322 -1.86 19.62 -0.25
CA TYR A 322 -1.04 19.30 -1.42
C TYR A 322 -1.23 17.84 -1.85
N LEU A 323 -1.00 17.58 -3.13
CA LEU A 323 -0.97 16.21 -3.67
C LEU A 323 0.27 15.48 -3.18
N ALA A 324 0.09 14.37 -2.49
CA ALA A 324 1.19 13.49 -2.09
C ALA A 324 1.68 12.66 -3.29
N TYR A 325 0.75 11.94 -3.92
CA TYR A 325 1.00 11.08 -5.08
C TYR A 325 -0.32 10.70 -5.75
N THR A 326 -0.24 10.14 -6.96
CA THR A 326 -1.34 9.44 -7.62
C THR A 326 -0.99 7.97 -7.81
N LYS A 327 -2.02 7.12 -7.91
CA LYS A 327 -1.90 5.67 -8.17
C LYS A 327 -2.67 5.30 -9.41
N VAL A 328 -2.13 4.34 -10.17
CA VAL A 328 -2.84 3.64 -11.25
C VAL A 328 -2.49 2.17 -11.23
N ALA A 329 -3.44 1.32 -11.61
CA ALA A 329 -3.21 -0.11 -11.87
C ALA A 329 -3.54 -0.45 -13.32
N ARG A 330 -3.15 -1.63 -13.80
CA ARG A 330 -3.59 -2.10 -15.13
C ARG A 330 -5.08 -2.37 -15.11
N ALA A 331 -5.80 -1.78 -16.08
CA ALA A 331 -7.24 -1.94 -16.22
C ALA A 331 -7.66 -3.07 -17.16
N ASP A 332 -6.74 -3.57 -17.99
CA ASP A 332 -7.06 -4.56 -19.02
C ASP A 332 -6.01 -5.69 -19.05
N PRO A 333 -6.42 -6.98 -19.03
CA PRO A 333 -5.50 -8.10 -18.98
C PRO A 333 -4.70 -8.31 -20.29
N VAL A 334 -5.14 -7.70 -21.40
CA VAL A 334 -4.51 -7.85 -22.73
C VAL A 334 -3.78 -6.58 -23.14
N ASP A 335 -4.45 -5.43 -23.04
CA ASP A 335 -3.86 -4.14 -23.38
C ASP A 335 -3.07 -3.56 -22.22
N ARG A 336 -1.77 -3.73 -22.27
CA ARG A 336 -0.83 -3.26 -21.25
C ARG A 336 -0.76 -1.74 -21.10
N ASN A 337 -1.29 -0.98 -22.05
CA ASN A 337 -1.31 0.48 -22.01
C ASN A 337 -2.59 1.04 -21.41
N LYS A 338 -3.55 0.19 -21.06
CA LYS A 338 -4.79 0.62 -20.46
C LYS A 338 -4.69 0.59 -18.93
N TRP A 339 -4.87 1.75 -18.35
CA TRP A 339 -4.73 1.98 -16.91
C TRP A 339 -6.07 2.34 -16.29
N THR A 340 -6.22 2.04 -15.01
CA THR A 340 -7.31 2.60 -14.20
C THR A 340 -7.21 4.13 -14.19
N PRO A 341 -8.31 4.86 -13.96
CA PRO A 341 -8.21 6.29 -13.68
C PRO A 341 -7.25 6.57 -12.53
N GLU A 342 -6.53 7.69 -12.61
CA GLU A 342 -5.66 8.11 -11.53
C GLU A 342 -6.44 8.33 -10.24
N ASP A 343 -5.93 7.78 -9.14
CA ASP A 343 -6.48 7.95 -7.79
C ASP A 343 -5.51 8.84 -6.98
N PRO A 344 -5.88 10.10 -6.71
CA PRO A 344 -5.02 11.03 -6.00
C PRO A 344 -5.09 10.87 -4.49
N SER A 345 -3.94 10.79 -3.84
CA SER A 345 -3.78 10.89 -2.39
C SER A 345 -3.33 12.30 -2.02
N THR A 346 -4.18 13.03 -1.30
CA THR A 346 -3.92 14.41 -0.88
C THR A 346 -3.64 14.49 0.61
N VAL A 347 -2.59 15.21 0.98
CA VAL A 347 -2.32 15.56 2.37
C VAL A 347 -3.10 16.81 2.73
N HIS A 348 -3.95 16.72 3.76
CA HIS A 348 -4.67 17.82 4.36
C HIS A 348 -4.09 18.14 5.74
N PRO A 349 -3.79 19.41 6.08
CA PRO A 349 -3.28 19.75 7.40
C PRO A 349 -4.19 19.29 8.52
N SER A 350 -3.63 18.56 9.48
CA SER A 350 -4.38 18.10 10.64
C SER A 350 -4.77 19.26 11.56
N THR A 351 -5.96 19.19 12.16
CA THR A 351 -6.42 20.08 13.24
C THR A 351 -5.87 19.72 14.61
N ARG A 352 -5.24 18.54 14.73
CA ARG A 352 -4.60 18.07 15.96
C ARG A 352 -3.19 18.68 16.08
N PRO A 353 -2.52 18.55 17.26
CA PRO A 353 -1.13 19.02 17.44
C PRO A 353 -0.22 18.55 16.31
N GLY A 354 0.61 19.43 15.79
CA GLY A 354 1.52 19.15 14.68
C GLY A 354 2.77 20.02 14.74
N PHE A 355 3.75 19.71 13.91
CA PHE A 355 5.01 20.42 13.83
C PHE A 355 5.18 21.12 12.50
N ARG A 356 5.44 22.43 12.52
CA ARG A 356 5.55 23.30 11.35
C ARG A 356 6.94 23.91 11.19
N GLY A 357 7.83 23.64 12.15
CA GLY A 357 9.21 24.14 12.17
C GLY A 357 10.14 23.42 11.17
N PRO A 358 11.44 23.76 11.23
CA PRO A 358 12.48 23.11 10.44
C PRO A 358 12.53 21.61 10.70
N ALA A 359 12.57 20.82 9.61
CA ALA A 359 12.68 19.37 9.70
C ALA A 359 13.60 18.83 8.60
N VAL A 360 14.26 17.72 8.89
CA VAL A 360 15.03 16.91 7.94
C VAL A 360 14.56 15.47 8.02
N GLU A 361 14.69 14.72 6.92
CA GLU A 361 14.36 13.31 6.84
C GLU A 361 15.62 12.51 6.53
N LEU A 362 15.87 11.45 7.31
CA LEU A 362 16.94 10.49 7.05
C LEU A 362 16.37 9.28 6.33
N ILE A 363 16.85 9.04 5.10
CA ILE A 363 16.40 7.96 4.21
C ILE A 363 17.56 7.03 3.84
N GLY A 364 17.23 5.83 3.37
CA GLY A 364 18.27 4.88 2.92
C GLY A 364 17.70 3.60 2.32
N PRO A 365 18.56 2.62 1.99
CA PRO A 365 18.16 1.38 1.29
C PRO A 365 17.16 0.50 2.05
N LEU A 366 16.98 0.70 3.35
CA LEU A 366 15.96 0.01 4.17
C LEU A 366 14.70 0.86 4.40
N THR A 367 14.56 1.99 3.69
CA THR A 367 13.29 2.71 3.55
C THR A 367 12.51 2.04 2.42
N ILE A 368 11.45 1.30 2.73
CA ILE A 368 10.78 0.35 1.83
C ILE A 368 9.26 0.58 1.84
N SER A 369 8.60 0.45 0.68
CA SER A 369 7.13 0.39 0.55
C SER A 369 6.46 1.64 1.17
N ALA A 370 5.54 1.52 2.14
CA ALA A 370 4.94 2.67 2.82
C ALA A 370 5.97 3.63 3.47
N GLY A 371 7.22 3.19 3.72
CA GLY A 371 8.33 4.07 4.07
C GLY A 371 8.69 5.03 2.93
N GLU A 372 8.63 4.54 1.70
CA GLU A 372 8.90 5.32 0.49
C GLU A 372 7.74 6.23 0.11
N THR A 373 6.50 5.73 0.20
CA THR A 373 5.30 6.56 -0.06
C THR A 373 5.15 7.67 0.98
N PHE A 374 5.55 7.44 2.24
CA PHE A 374 5.67 8.48 3.25
C PHE A 374 6.72 9.53 2.87
N THR A 375 7.92 9.12 2.49
CA THR A 375 8.96 10.03 1.98
C THR A 375 8.46 10.82 0.77
N GLN A 376 7.76 10.16 -0.16
CA GLN A 376 7.14 10.80 -1.32
C GLN A 376 6.06 11.81 -0.90
N ALA A 377 5.23 11.48 0.08
CA ALA A 377 4.23 12.40 0.61
C ALA A 377 4.88 13.65 1.25
N LEU A 378 6.04 13.52 1.89
CA LEU A 378 6.75 14.67 2.46
C LEU A 378 7.38 15.59 1.40
N MET A 379 7.59 15.14 0.16
CA MET A 379 8.16 15.96 -0.92
C MET A 379 7.28 17.18 -1.27
N GLY A 380 5.96 17.07 -1.12
CA GLY A 380 5.03 18.17 -1.37
C GLY A 380 4.90 19.20 -0.23
N ARG A 381 5.52 18.94 0.92
CA ARG A 381 5.41 19.82 2.10
C ARG A 381 6.15 21.16 1.88
N SER A 382 5.54 22.25 2.35
CA SER A 382 6.17 23.55 2.47
C SER A 382 6.16 24.01 3.95
N PRO A 383 7.29 24.50 4.52
CA PRO A 383 8.64 24.51 3.96
C PRO A 383 9.18 23.10 3.69
N HIS A 384 10.09 22.99 2.72
CA HIS A 384 10.68 21.71 2.28
C HIS A 384 11.38 20.97 3.43
N ILE A 385 11.19 19.64 3.48
CA ILE A 385 11.95 18.74 4.36
C ILE A 385 13.13 18.21 3.56
N VAL A 386 14.35 18.54 3.98
CA VAL A 386 15.57 18.09 3.30
C VAL A 386 15.80 16.61 3.58
N ARG A 387 15.87 15.81 2.52
CA ARG A 387 16.19 14.38 2.60
C ARG A 387 17.70 14.18 2.60
N ILE A 388 18.20 13.40 3.56
CA ILE A 388 19.65 13.14 3.72
C ILE A 388 19.88 11.64 3.81
N GLY A 389 20.87 11.13 3.11
CA GLY A 389 21.22 9.72 3.16
C GLY A 389 21.53 9.12 1.80
N GLU A 390 20.94 7.98 1.50
CA GLU A 390 21.06 7.25 0.24
C GLU A 390 19.67 6.97 -0.34
N ASN A 391 19.62 6.59 -1.62
CA ASN A 391 18.34 6.24 -2.27
C ASN A 391 17.57 5.20 -1.45
N THR A 392 16.26 5.37 -1.39
CA THR A 392 15.33 4.39 -0.84
C THR A 392 15.34 3.09 -1.67
N GLN A 393 14.57 2.07 -1.28
CA GLN A 393 14.63 0.76 -1.94
C GLN A 393 14.10 0.75 -3.39
N GLY A 394 13.12 1.57 -3.73
CA GLY A 394 12.47 1.58 -5.05
C GLY A 394 11.38 0.53 -5.20
N VAL A 395 10.52 0.38 -4.18
CA VAL A 395 9.46 -0.64 -4.09
C VAL A 395 8.19 0.01 -3.57
N PHE A 396 7.47 0.73 -4.44
CA PHE A 396 6.33 1.58 -4.05
C PHE A 396 4.98 0.89 -4.09
N SER A 397 4.76 0.07 -5.13
CA SER A 397 3.46 -0.56 -5.37
C SER A 397 2.91 -1.26 -4.13
N ASP A 398 1.63 -1.16 -3.89
CA ASP A 398 0.96 -2.16 -3.05
C ASP A 398 1.25 -3.56 -3.62
N VAL A 399 1.28 -4.55 -2.77
CA VAL A 399 1.50 -5.93 -3.19
C VAL A 399 0.18 -6.54 -3.60
N LEU A 400 0.04 -6.91 -4.86
CA LEU A 400 -1.04 -7.79 -5.30
C LEU A 400 -0.75 -9.20 -4.81
N GLY A 401 -1.21 -9.51 -3.59
CA GLY A 401 -1.12 -10.85 -3.02
C GLY A 401 -2.07 -11.81 -3.72
N ARG A 402 -1.62 -13.05 -3.97
CA ARG A 402 -2.38 -14.11 -4.62
C ARG A 402 -2.09 -15.47 -4.02
N GLN A 403 -3.02 -16.39 -4.22
CA GLN A 403 -2.87 -17.77 -3.80
C GLN A 403 -2.86 -18.72 -5.00
N LEU A 404 -1.95 -19.69 -4.99
CA LEU A 404 -1.97 -20.79 -5.93
C LEU A 404 -2.96 -21.88 -5.47
N PRO A 405 -3.50 -22.73 -6.38
CA PRO A 405 -4.37 -23.83 -6.02
C PRO A 405 -3.79 -24.81 -4.97
N ASN A 406 -2.45 -24.92 -4.85
CA ASN A 406 -1.78 -25.72 -3.84
C ASN A 406 -1.62 -25.03 -2.47
N GLY A 407 -2.13 -23.80 -2.32
CA GLY A 407 -2.05 -23.03 -1.09
C GLY A 407 -0.78 -22.19 -0.92
N TRP A 408 0.14 -22.19 -1.90
CA TRP A 408 1.26 -21.27 -1.88
C TRP A 408 0.81 -19.84 -2.13
N ARG A 409 1.55 -18.89 -1.57
CA ARG A 409 1.29 -17.46 -1.75
C ARG A 409 2.37 -16.84 -2.62
N PHE A 410 1.98 -15.85 -3.42
CA PHE A 410 2.91 -15.03 -4.15
C PHE A 410 2.41 -13.60 -4.23
N GLY A 411 3.31 -12.68 -4.46
CA GLY A 411 2.99 -11.27 -4.61
C GLY A 411 3.76 -10.64 -5.75
N LEU A 412 3.17 -9.59 -6.32
CA LEU A 412 3.77 -8.80 -7.39
C LEU A 412 3.34 -7.32 -7.29
N PRO A 413 4.19 -6.39 -7.74
CA PRO A 413 3.79 -4.99 -7.94
C PRO A 413 2.74 -4.87 -9.04
N ASN A 414 1.64 -4.19 -8.76
CA ASN A 414 0.56 -3.99 -9.75
C ASN A 414 0.12 -2.53 -9.89
N GLU A 415 0.71 -1.63 -9.14
CA GLU A 415 0.36 -0.21 -9.12
C GLU A 415 1.58 0.67 -9.37
N ILE A 416 1.39 1.75 -10.12
CA ILE A 416 2.39 2.78 -10.32
C ILE A 416 2.03 3.98 -9.45
N TYR A 417 2.95 4.39 -8.61
CA TYR A 417 2.89 5.62 -7.85
C TYR A 417 3.62 6.73 -8.60
N ARG A 418 2.99 7.91 -8.70
CA ARG A 418 3.58 9.09 -9.35
C ARG A 418 3.53 10.30 -8.42
N THR A 419 4.59 11.08 -8.44
CA THR A 419 4.60 12.42 -7.84
C THR A 419 3.68 13.38 -8.60
N ALA A 420 3.48 14.58 -8.07
CA ALA A 420 2.68 15.62 -8.72
C ALA A 420 3.21 16.05 -10.12
N ASP A 421 4.51 15.89 -10.38
CA ASP A 421 5.13 16.14 -11.68
C ASP A 421 5.24 14.88 -12.56
N GLY A 422 4.65 13.76 -12.12
CA GLY A 422 4.61 12.50 -12.87
C GLY A 422 5.83 11.60 -12.70
N THR A 423 6.79 11.95 -11.84
CA THR A 423 7.99 11.12 -11.58
C THR A 423 7.61 9.80 -10.92
N ILE A 424 8.26 8.70 -11.35
CA ILE A 424 8.11 7.34 -10.82
C ILE A 424 9.45 6.92 -10.23
N PHE A 425 9.44 6.43 -8.98
CA PHE A 425 10.64 6.00 -8.26
C PHE A 425 10.79 4.48 -8.13
N ASP A 426 9.85 3.70 -8.68
CA ASP A 426 10.00 2.25 -8.72
C ASP A 426 11.34 1.84 -9.36
N LEU A 427 11.97 0.81 -8.81
CA LEU A 427 13.28 0.25 -9.18
C LEU A 427 14.50 1.14 -8.88
N VAL A 428 14.32 2.45 -8.67
CA VAL A 428 15.44 3.39 -8.44
C VAL A 428 15.49 3.96 -7.03
N GLY A 429 14.33 4.05 -6.36
CA GLY A 429 14.18 4.70 -5.05
C GLY A 429 14.17 6.23 -5.13
N ILE A 430 13.67 6.87 -4.09
CA ILE A 430 13.73 8.33 -3.94
C ILE A 430 15.16 8.72 -3.61
N PRO A 431 15.79 9.62 -4.39
CA PRO A 431 17.12 10.12 -4.07
C PRO A 431 17.07 11.10 -2.90
N PRO A 432 18.13 11.16 -2.08
CA PRO A 432 18.26 12.23 -1.09
C PRO A 432 18.55 13.58 -1.78
N ASP A 433 18.23 14.67 -1.12
CA ASP A 433 18.65 16.01 -1.53
C ASP A 433 20.14 16.22 -1.21
N ILE A 434 20.64 15.51 -0.20
CA ILE A 434 22.04 15.52 0.23
C ILE A 434 22.51 14.07 0.44
N GLU A 435 23.43 13.63 -0.39
CA GLU A 435 24.04 12.30 -0.26
C GLU A 435 24.90 12.22 1.00
N ALA A 436 24.71 11.15 1.77
CA ALA A 436 25.54 10.80 2.91
C ALA A 436 25.49 9.29 3.12
N PRO A 437 26.60 8.63 3.47
CA PRO A 437 26.60 7.20 3.74
C PRO A 437 25.61 6.81 4.85
N VAL A 438 24.86 5.73 4.62
CA VAL A 438 23.92 5.17 5.58
C VAL A 438 24.43 3.83 6.07
N PHE A 439 24.81 3.76 7.35
CA PHE A 439 25.27 2.54 8.02
C PHE A 439 26.43 1.82 7.31
N ALA A 440 27.36 2.58 6.74
CA ALA A 440 28.56 2.00 6.14
C ALA A 440 29.47 1.38 7.22
N ASP A 441 29.99 0.17 6.95
CA ASP A 441 30.79 -0.60 7.93
C ASP A 441 31.97 0.21 8.50
N GLY A 442 32.64 1.00 7.66
CA GLY A 442 33.78 1.82 8.06
C GLY A 442 33.38 2.99 8.99
N ASP A 443 32.23 3.60 8.74
CA ASP A 443 31.72 4.71 9.57
C ASP A 443 31.23 4.20 10.92
N LEU A 444 30.50 3.09 10.93
CA LEU A 444 30.05 2.45 12.17
C LEU A 444 31.22 2.02 13.06
N ALA A 445 32.26 1.41 12.47
CA ALA A 445 33.50 1.04 13.16
C ALA A 445 34.24 2.26 13.74
N ALA A 446 34.15 3.42 13.05
CA ALA A 446 34.71 4.69 13.52
C ALA A 446 33.79 5.46 14.48
N GLY A 447 32.64 4.91 14.86
CA GLY A 447 31.66 5.59 15.72
C GLY A 447 30.99 6.79 15.06
N LYS A 448 30.79 6.78 13.74
CA LYS A 448 30.24 7.89 12.95
C LYS A 448 28.92 7.53 12.29
N ASP A 449 28.06 8.54 12.15
CA ASP A 449 26.84 8.52 11.32
C ASP A 449 26.83 9.83 10.51
N PRO A 450 27.40 9.82 9.29
CA PRO A 450 27.51 11.03 8.48
C PRO A 450 26.16 11.66 8.14
N ALA A 451 25.12 10.86 7.90
CA ALA A 451 23.78 11.35 7.60
C ALA A 451 23.18 12.09 8.80
N MET A 452 23.30 11.52 10.00
CA MET A 452 22.82 12.16 11.24
C MET A 452 23.62 13.42 11.57
N ALA A 453 24.95 13.40 11.41
CA ALA A 453 25.79 14.57 11.64
C ALA A 453 25.39 15.73 10.71
N ARG A 454 25.15 15.43 9.42
CA ARG A 454 24.71 16.42 8.43
C ARG A 454 23.32 16.98 8.74
N ALA A 455 22.40 16.14 9.22
CA ALA A 455 21.06 16.56 9.65
C ALA A 455 21.13 17.61 10.77
N LEU A 456 21.94 17.35 11.79
CA LEU A 456 22.11 18.26 12.93
C LEU A 456 22.77 19.58 12.52
N GLU A 457 23.74 19.54 11.60
CA GLU A 457 24.38 20.75 11.07
C GLU A 457 23.34 21.66 10.36
N ILE A 458 22.50 21.10 9.46
CA ILE A 458 21.48 21.86 8.73
C ILE A 458 20.45 22.46 9.69
N LEU A 459 19.94 21.70 10.63
CA LEU A 459 18.96 22.19 11.60
C LEU A 459 19.54 23.29 12.50
N SER A 460 20.82 23.20 12.87
CA SER A 460 21.47 24.25 13.66
C SER A 460 21.54 25.58 12.90
N GLN A 461 21.82 25.55 11.60
CA GLN A 461 21.84 26.74 10.73
C GLN A 461 20.46 27.38 10.57
N GLN A 462 19.41 26.54 10.38
CA GLN A 462 18.02 27.01 10.22
C GLN A 462 17.42 27.61 11.48
N THR A 463 17.78 27.10 12.67
CA THR A 463 17.31 27.64 13.96
C THR A 463 18.01 28.91 14.39
N THR A 464 19.23 29.17 13.90
CA THR A 464 19.98 30.40 14.19
C THR A 464 19.51 31.59 13.33
N SER A 465 18.84 31.31 12.21
CA SER A 465 18.38 32.30 11.24
C SER A 465 16.93 32.78 11.47
N GLN A 466 16.26 32.27 12.48
CA GLN A 466 14.91 32.67 12.92
C GLN A 466 14.99 33.42 14.26
#